data_dd6e1f26c35525d392c3323e27a2c6de
#
_entry.id   dd6e1f26c35525d392c3323e27a2c6de
#
_cell.length_a   1.000
_cell.length_b   1.000
_cell.length_c   1.000
_cell.angle_alpha   90.00
_cell.angle_beta   90.00
_cell.angle_gamma   90.00
#
_symmetry.space_group_name_H-M   'P 1'
#
loop_
_entity.id
_entity.type
_entity.pdbx_description
1 polymer ?
#
loop_
_entity_poly.entity_id
_entity_poly.type
_entity_poly.pdbx_seq_one_letter_code
_entity_poly.pdbx_strand_id
1 'polypeptide(L)'
;VKKIGLTTTVPVEVLIASGYTPIDLNNLFITSKDYSTYIDIAERDGFPKSMCAWIKGIYGACIDNNINEIIGVMEGDCSNTKALIEVLELRGIKVYPFSFPHSHKKEDVKKELDKFMDIFNVNLQEVEKIRTRLNKIRNLAKEIDKLTYIDSKSSGFENHLYQVSLSDLNGNVDTFESELKDVIFNIKKRQPLNKKLRLGYLGVPPMTDDIYEFVQNFNASFVYNEVQREFAFPRADKAANIYEQYYDYTYPYDTEFRIIELKNEISERKLDGIIHYTQAFCYRAVEDIVLKQKLDIPILNIEGDKLNTLDARTKLRIEAFLDMLLDLKEEN
;
A
#
# COMPACT_ATOMS: atom_id res chain seq x y z
N VAL A 1 13.20 11.64 19.62
CA VAL A 1 11.92 11.34 18.95
C VAL A 1 11.61 9.87 19.18
N LYS A 2 10.42 9.53 19.69
CA LYS A 2 10.00 8.15 19.90
C LYS A 2 9.55 7.56 18.57
N LYS A 3 10.22 6.51 18.11
CA LYS A 3 9.81 5.77 16.91
C LYS A 3 8.88 4.63 17.27
N ILE A 4 7.89 4.34 16.41
CA ILE A 4 7.02 3.19 16.56
C ILE A 4 6.82 2.52 15.19
N GLY A 5 7.05 1.21 15.13
CA GLY A 5 6.90 0.42 13.92
C GLY A 5 5.44 0.11 13.60
N LEU A 6 5.11 -0.02 12.31
CA LEU A 6 3.78 -0.38 11.84
C LEU A 6 3.86 -1.68 11.05
N THR A 7 3.00 -2.66 11.34
CA THR A 7 2.89 -3.89 10.53
C THR A 7 2.11 -3.66 9.25
N THR A 8 1.17 -2.73 9.27
CA THR A 8 0.40 -2.23 8.13
C THR A 8 -0.14 -0.84 8.46
N THR A 9 -0.98 -0.24 7.60
CA THR A 9 -1.61 1.06 7.86
C THR A 9 -2.43 1.04 9.14
N VAL A 10 -2.24 2.06 9.95
CA VAL A 10 -2.96 2.32 11.20
C VAL A 10 -3.29 3.81 11.31
N PRO A 11 -4.12 4.25 12.28
CA PRO A 11 -4.39 5.66 12.50
C PRO A 11 -3.14 6.44 12.95
N VAL A 12 -2.27 6.78 11.99
CA VAL A 12 -1.02 7.51 12.25
C VAL A 12 -1.26 8.89 12.86
N GLU A 13 -2.45 9.45 12.67
CA GLU A 13 -2.90 10.67 13.32
C GLU A 13 -2.81 10.59 14.85
N VAL A 14 -3.20 9.44 15.41
CA VAL A 14 -3.13 9.16 16.85
C VAL A 14 -1.69 9.11 17.32
N LEU A 15 -0.83 8.43 16.58
CA LEU A 15 0.59 8.28 16.90
C LEU A 15 1.33 9.63 16.86
N ILE A 16 1.08 10.42 15.82
CA ILE A 16 1.69 11.75 15.67
C ILE A 16 1.17 12.70 16.76
N ALA A 17 -0.12 12.66 17.09
CA ALA A 17 -0.69 13.46 18.17
C ALA A 17 -0.07 13.13 19.52
N SER A 18 0.30 11.87 19.76
CA SER A 18 0.98 11.41 20.98
C SER A 18 2.51 11.61 20.98
N GLY A 19 3.05 12.24 19.93
CA GLY A 19 4.48 12.56 19.81
C GLY A 19 5.35 11.42 19.32
N TYR A 20 4.78 10.35 18.75
CA TYR A 20 5.53 9.30 18.07
C TYR A 20 5.78 9.66 16.60
N THR A 21 6.88 9.13 16.09
CA THR A 21 7.16 9.07 14.64
C THR A 21 6.81 7.66 14.16
N PRO A 22 5.77 7.51 13.34
CA PRO A 22 5.45 6.22 12.72
C PRO A 22 6.56 5.81 11.75
N ILE A 23 6.89 4.53 11.73
CA ILE A 23 7.84 3.90 10.80
C ILE A 23 7.15 2.69 10.19
N ASP A 24 6.81 2.75 8.92
CA ASP A 24 6.23 1.61 8.23
C ASP A 24 7.30 0.56 7.97
N LEU A 25 7.18 -0.59 8.65
CA LEU A 25 8.13 -1.70 8.52
C LEU A 25 8.13 -2.29 7.11
N ASN A 26 7.01 -2.16 6.37
CA ASN A 26 6.94 -2.59 4.97
C ASN A 26 7.81 -1.68 4.09
N ASN A 27 7.70 -0.36 4.25
CA ASN A 27 8.54 0.60 3.52
C ASN A 27 10.00 0.42 3.89
N LEU A 28 10.30 0.30 5.18
CA LEU A 28 11.66 0.09 5.67
C LEU A 28 12.30 -1.18 5.05
N PHE A 29 11.51 -2.24 4.89
CA PHE A 29 11.94 -3.47 4.24
C PHE A 29 12.18 -3.28 2.74
N ILE A 30 11.17 -2.81 2.00
CA ILE A 30 11.20 -2.82 0.53
C ILE A 30 12.15 -1.77 -0.06
N THR A 31 12.40 -0.65 0.64
CA THR A 31 13.31 0.40 0.18
C THR A 31 14.77 0.16 0.54
N SER A 32 15.06 -0.86 1.34
CA SER A 32 16.43 -1.20 1.70
C SER A 32 17.21 -1.72 0.49
N LYS A 33 18.43 -1.24 0.31
CA LYS A 33 19.36 -1.76 -0.72
C LYS A 33 19.77 -3.20 -0.45
N ASP A 34 19.71 -3.63 0.80
CA ASP A 34 20.09 -4.97 1.25
C ASP A 34 18.92 -5.65 1.99
N TYR A 35 17.76 -5.65 1.35
CA TYR A 35 16.54 -6.24 1.89
C TYR A 35 16.65 -7.75 2.10
N SER A 36 17.54 -8.44 1.37
CA SER A 36 17.79 -9.88 1.56
C SER A 36 18.33 -10.18 2.96
N THR A 37 19.10 -9.27 3.55
CA THR A 37 19.58 -9.38 4.93
C THR A 37 18.43 -9.48 5.92
N TYR A 38 17.33 -8.76 5.72
CA TYR A 38 16.16 -8.87 6.59
C TYR A 38 15.49 -10.24 6.52
N ILE A 39 15.42 -10.82 5.33
CA ILE A 39 14.91 -12.20 5.15
C ILE A 39 15.83 -13.20 5.84
N ASP A 40 17.15 -13.06 5.68
CA ASP A 40 18.15 -13.92 6.29
C ASP A 40 18.13 -13.84 7.82
N ILE A 41 17.89 -12.66 8.40
CA ILE A 41 17.70 -12.49 9.85
C ILE A 41 16.52 -13.34 10.33
N ALA A 42 15.38 -13.26 9.65
CA ALA A 42 14.20 -14.03 10.02
C ALA A 42 14.45 -15.54 9.90
N GLU A 43 15.06 -16.01 8.81
CA GLU A 43 15.36 -17.43 8.59
C GLU A 43 16.36 -17.98 9.62
N ARG A 44 17.39 -17.22 9.95
CA ARG A 44 18.34 -17.56 11.01
C ARG A 44 17.68 -17.66 12.39
N ASP A 45 16.67 -16.84 12.62
CA ASP A 45 15.92 -16.81 13.88
C ASP A 45 14.80 -17.86 13.92
N GLY A 46 14.66 -18.70 12.87
CA GLY A 46 13.80 -19.87 12.85
C GLY A 46 12.56 -19.78 11.97
N PHE A 47 12.38 -18.69 11.21
CA PHE A 47 11.28 -18.60 10.26
C PHE A 47 11.46 -19.62 9.12
N PRO A 48 10.40 -20.35 8.72
CA PRO A 48 10.47 -21.30 7.62
C PRO A 48 10.82 -20.63 6.30
N LYS A 49 11.68 -21.27 5.48
CA LYS A 49 12.01 -20.78 4.13
C LYS A 49 10.79 -20.67 3.23
N SER A 50 9.84 -21.61 3.37
CA SER A 50 8.57 -21.66 2.62
C SER A 50 7.50 -20.71 3.15
N MET A 51 7.88 -19.68 3.90
CA MET A 51 6.98 -18.63 4.36
C MET A 51 7.08 -17.39 3.47
N CYS A 52 6.01 -16.59 3.44
CA CYS A 52 5.97 -15.32 2.74
C CYS A 52 7.19 -14.45 3.07
N ALA A 53 7.95 -14.05 2.04
CA ALA A 53 9.14 -13.24 2.20
C ALA A 53 8.83 -11.85 2.81
N TRP A 54 7.61 -11.35 2.59
CA TRP A 54 7.18 -10.06 3.15
C TRP A 54 7.14 -10.08 4.69
N ILE A 55 6.55 -11.12 5.27
CA ILE A 55 6.50 -11.27 6.74
C ILE A 55 7.92 -11.43 7.33
N LYS A 56 8.79 -12.18 6.66
CA LYS A 56 10.20 -12.30 7.05
C LYS A 56 10.91 -10.95 6.99
N GLY A 57 10.66 -10.19 5.94
CA GLY A 57 11.23 -8.87 5.75
C GLY A 57 10.80 -7.86 6.82
N ILE A 58 9.53 -7.83 7.18
CA ILE A 58 9.01 -6.99 8.27
C ILE A 58 9.71 -7.33 9.60
N TYR A 59 9.83 -8.63 9.90
CA TYR A 59 10.55 -9.08 11.10
C TYR A 59 11.99 -8.61 11.10
N GLY A 60 12.73 -8.92 10.04
CA GLY A 60 14.15 -8.55 9.94
C GLY A 60 14.38 -7.04 9.97
N ALA A 61 13.53 -6.27 9.30
CA ALA A 61 13.58 -4.82 9.33
C ALA A 61 13.35 -4.26 10.75
N CYS A 62 12.41 -4.83 11.49
CA CYS A 62 12.14 -4.45 12.88
C CYS A 62 13.36 -4.70 13.77
N ILE A 63 13.96 -5.90 13.69
CA ILE A 63 15.10 -6.30 14.51
C ILE A 63 16.36 -5.48 14.18
N ASP A 64 16.72 -5.41 12.90
CA ASP A 64 17.96 -4.76 12.44
C ASP A 64 17.97 -3.25 12.73
N ASN A 65 16.80 -2.60 12.63
CA ASN A 65 16.68 -1.17 12.89
C ASN A 65 16.37 -0.83 14.37
N ASN A 66 16.42 -1.82 15.27
CA ASN A 66 16.21 -1.64 16.71
C ASN A 66 14.86 -0.94 17.01
N ILE A 67 13.79 -1.34 16.33
CA ILE A 67 12.44 -0.84 16.61
C ILE A 67 11.88 -1.61 17.80
N ASN A 68 11.76 -0.94 18.94
CA ASN A 68 11.40 -1.58 20.21
C ASN A 68 9.91 -1.48 20.57
N GLU A 69 9.17 -0.66 19.85
CA GLU A 69 7.71 -0.50 20.00
C GLU A 69 7.05 -0.60 18.63
N ILE A 70 5.98 -1.38 18.53
CA ILE A 70 5.23 -1.55 17.27
C ILE A 70 3.72 -1.47 17.50
N ILE A 71 3.00 -1.12 16.43
CA ILE A 71 1.56 -1.36 16.34
C ILE A 71 1.37 -2.68 15.60
N GLY A 72 0.79 -3.65 16.27
CA GLY A 72 0.41 -4.93 15.69
C GLY A 72 -1.06 -4.92 15.27
N VAL A 73 -1.34 -5.04 13.98
CA VAL A 73 -2.72 -5.11 13.49
C VAL A 73 -3.22 -6.54 13.60
N MET A 74 -4.19 -6.74 14.54
CA MET A 74 -4.69 -8.06 14.92
C MET A 74 -5.82 -8.55 14.01
N GLU A 75 -6.54 -7.64 13.35
CA GLU A 75 -7.64 -7.92 12.44
C GLU A 75 -7.61 -6.90 11.28
N GLY A 76 -7.88 -7.36 10.07
CA GLY A 76 -7.79 -6.52 8.87
C GLY A 76 -6.41 -6.49 8.21
N ASP A 77 -5.49 -7.34 8.65
CA ASP A 77 -4.17 -7.58 8.07
C ASP A 77 -3.96 -9.08 7.80
N CYS A 78 -2.77 -9.44 7.34
CA CYS A 78 -2.40 -10.83 7.08
C CYS A 78 -2.52 -11.70 8.34
N SER A 79 -3.05 -12.91 8.21
CA SER A 79 -3.14 -13.87 9.32
C SER A 79 -1.77 -14.22 9.94
N ASN A 80 -0.69 -14.15 9.14
CA ASN A 80 0.67 -14.37 9.63
C ASN A 80 1.15 -13.24 10.57
N THR A 81 0.54 -12.06 10.52
CA THR A 81 0.89 -10.95 11.41
C THR A 81 0.64 -11.29 12.88
N LYS A 82 -0.39 -12.08 13.18
CA LYS A 82 -0.63 -12.54 14.55
C LYS A 82 0.54 -13.36 15.12
N ALA A 83 1.02 -14.34 14.34
CA ALA A 83 2.18 -15.14 14.73
C ALA A 83 3.48 -14.29 14.76
N LEU A 84 3.64 -13.36 13.84
CA LEU A 84 4.75 -12.40 13.83
C LEU A 84 4.80 -11.58 15.13
N ILE A 85 3.65 -11.09 15.59
CA ILE A 85 3.53 -10.33 16.83
C ILE A 85 4.02 -11.14 18.02
N GLU A 86 3.58 -12.41 18.16
CA GLU A 86 4.02 -13.30 19.25
C GLU A 86 5.55 -13.48 19.25
N VAL A 87 6.15 -13.64 18.07
CA VAL A 87 7.62 -13.76 17.92
C VAL A 87 8.34 -12.47 18.31
N LEU A 88 7.79 -11.31 17.93
CA LEU A 88 8.37 -10.00 18.30
C LEU A 88 8.28 -9.74 19.81
N GLU A 89 7.18 -10.13 20.45
CA GLU A 89 7.02 -10.07 21.91
C GLU A 89 8.06 -10.94 22.64
N LEU A 90 8.33 -12.17 22.12
CA LEU A 90 9.41 -13.03 22.64
C LEU A 90 10.80 -12.38 22.53
N ARG A 91 10.99 -11.46 21.61
CA ARG A 91 12.21 -10.65 21.46
C ARG A 91 12.22 -9.40 22.35
N GLY A 92 11.21 -9.22 23.21
CA GLY A 92 11.09 -8.06 24.10
C GLY A 92 10.58 -6.80 23.44
N ILE A 93 10.04 -6.88 22.23
CA ILE A 93 9.45 -5.73 21.54
C ILE A 93 8.05 -5.49 22.10
N LYS A 94 7.77 -4.25 22.48
CA LYS A 94 6.47 -3.87 23.01
C LYS A 94 5.46 -3.72 21.88
N VAL A 95 4.37 -4.46 21.97
CA VAL A 95 3.30 -4.44 20.97
C VAL A 95 2.08 -3.69 21.51
N TYR A 96 1.55 -2.77 20.70
CA TYR A 96 0.26 -2.14 20.93
C TYR A 96 -0.73 -2.68 19.90
N PRO A 97 -1.85 -3.27 20.32
CA PRO A 97 -2.80 -3.86 19.38
C PRO A 97 -3.67 -2.78 18.72
N PHE A 98 -3.98 -3.01 17.44
CA PHE A 98 -5.02 -2.31 16.71
C PHE A 98 -5.80 -3.31 15.85
N SER A 99 -7.08 -3.04 15.56
CA SER A 99 -7.91 -3.88 14.71
C SER A 99 -8.80 -3.05 13.80
N PHE A 100 -8.92 -3.51 12.54
CA PHE A 100 -10.00 -3.12 11.67
C PHE A 100 -11.11 -4.16 11.84
N PRO A 101 -12.26 -3.82 12.44
CA PRO A 101 -13.26 -4.82 12.81
C PRO A 101 -13.89 -5.48 11.59
N HIS A 102 -13.88 -6.81 11.56
CA HIS A 102 -14.44 -7.59 10.44
C HIS A 102 -15.91 -7.27 10.15
N SER A 103 -16.66 -6.83 11.15
CA SER A 103 -18.06 -6.41 10.98
C SER A 103 -18.22 -5.23 10.00
N HIS A 104 -17.18 -4.44 9.81
CA HIS A 104 -17.17 -3.19 9.05
C HIS A 104 -18.38 -2.28 9.38
N LYS A 105 -18.79 -2.23 10.68
CA LYS A 105 -19.83 -1.32 11.15
C LYS A 105 -19.19 -0.05 11.70
N LYS A 106 -19.82 1.12 11.42
CA LYS A 106 -19.30 2.41 11.89
C LYS A 106 -19.06 2.47 13.39
N GLU A 107 -19.96 1.86 14.16
CA GLU A 107 -19.88 1.82 15.63
C GLU A 107 -18.67 0.99 16.10
N ASP A 108 -18.34 -0.10 15.43
CA ASP A 108 -17.22 -0.95 15.80
C ASP A 108 -15.89 -0.30 15.40
N VAL A 109 -15.83 0.31 14.20
CA VAL A 109 -14.67 1.13 13.79
C VAL A 109 -14.42 2.27 14.78
N LYS A 110 -15.49 2.96 15.20
CA LYS A 110 -15.39 4.02 16.20
C LYS A 110 -14.83 3.50 17.53
N LYS A 111 -15.31 2.36 18.03
CA LYS A 111 -14.82 1.77 19.30
C LYS A 111 -13.33 1.45 19.24
N GLU A 112 -12.85 0.87 18.14
CA GLU A 112 -11.42 0.55 17.99
C GLU A 112 -10.56 1.80 17.91
N LEU A 113 -11.02 2.87 17.24
CA LEU A 113 -10.34 4.15 17.20
C LEU A 113 -10.33 4.84 18.58
N ASP A 114 -11.45 4.85 19.31
CA ASP A 114 -11.51 5.40 20.66
C ASP A 114 -10.55 4.66 21.59
N LYS A 115 -10.56 3.32 21.58
CA LYS A 115 -9.63 2.48 22.34
C LYS A 115 -8.16 2.77 21.96
N PHE A 116 -7.88 2.98 20.69
CA PHE A 116 -6.53 3.30 20.24
C PHE A 116 -6.07 4.69 20.72
N MET A 117 -6.96 5.69 20.70
CA MET A 117 -6.70 6.99 21.30
C MET A 117 -6.45 6.92 22.82
N ASP A 118 -7.21 6.07 23.55
CA ASP A 118 -7.02 5.84 24.97
C ASP A 118 -5.64 5.22 25.28
N ILE A 119 -5.20 4.23 24.48
CA ILE A 119 -3.87 3.61 24.62
C ILE A 119 -2.75 4.66 24.54
N PHE A 120 -2.88 5.64 23.66
CA PHE A 120 -1.89 6.70 23.43
C PHE A 120 -2.15 7.99 24.20
N ASN A 121 -3.20 8.01 25.05
CA ASN A 121 -3.58 9.14 25.89
C ASN A 121 -3.74 10.45 25.10
N VAL A 122 -4.45 10.39 23.99
CA VAL A 122 -4.80 11.53 23.13
C VAL A 122 -6.32 11.63 22.97
N ASN A 123 -6.80 12.84 22.78
CA ASN A 123 -8.23 13.07 22.57
C ASN A 123 -8.57 13.31 21.08
N LEU A 124 -9.84 13.21 20.73
CA LEU A 124 -10.33 13.39 19.37
C LEU A 124 -9.94 14.74 18.77
N GLN A 125 -9.93 15.81 19.54
CA GLN A 125 -9.61 17.14 19.03
C GLN A 125 -8.14 17.24 18.61
N GLU A 126 -7.22 16.63 19.34
CA GLU A 126 -5.81 16.55 19.00
C GLU A 126 -5.61 15.74 17.72
N VAL A 127 -6.28 14.59 17.61
CA VAL A 127 -6.23 13.72 16.45
C VAL A 127 -6.79 14.41 15.20
N GLU A 128 -7.94 15.10 15.30
CA GLU A 128 -8.53 15.83 14.18
C GLU A 128 -7.65 17.00 13.69
N LYS A 129 -6.90 17.64 14.58
CA LYS A 129 -5.90 18.65 14.20
C LYS A 129 -4.81 18.04 13.31
N ILE A 130 -4.30 16.87 13.70
CA ILE A 130 -3.30 16.15 12.87
C ILE A 130 -3.95 15.67 11.57
N ARG A 131 -5.15 15.08 11.60
CA ARG A 131 -5.88 14.66 10.40
C ARG A 131 -6.01 15.82 9.39
N THR A 132 -6.39 16.98 9.84
CA THR A 132 -6.50 18.18 9.01
C THR A 132 -5.16 18.56 8.38
N ARG A 133 -4.06 18.42 9.12
CA ARG A 133 -2.70 18.65 8.61
C ARG A 133 -2.31 17.62 7.56
N LEU A 134 -2.54 16.33 7.83
CA LEU A 134 -2.19 15.23 6.93
C LEU A 134 -3.05 15.23 5.65
N ASN A 135 -4.31 15.64 5.73
CA ASN A 135 -5.16 15.72 4.54
C ASN A 135 -4.67 16.75 3.52
N LYS A 136 -3.99 17.82 3.95
CA LYS A 136 -3.32 18.74 3.02
C LYS A 136 -2.21 18.04 2.23
N ILE A 137 -1.45 17.16 2.88
CA ILE A 137 -0.38 16.39 2.24
C ILE A 137 -0.97 15.29 1.36
N ARG A 138 -2.00 14.59 1.81
CA ARG A 138 -2.75 13.59 1.01
C ARG A 138 -3.31 14.22 -0.28
N ASN A 139 -3.74 15.47 -0.24
CA ASN A 139 -4.19 16.19 -1.43
C ASN A 139 -3.07 16.46 -2.43
N LEU A 140 -1.82 16.64 -1.99
CA LEU A 140 -0.67 16.70 -2.91
C LEU A 140 -0.45 15.34 -3.60
N ALA A 141 -0.57 14.23 -2.88
CA ALA A 141 -0.48 12.90 -3.50
C ALA A 141 -1.63 12.63 -4.48
N LYS A 142 -2.85 13.09 -4.18
CA LYS A 142 -3.97 13.05 -5.14
C LYS A 142 -3.68 13.88 -6.39
N GLU A 143 -2.91 14.95 -6.29
CA GLU A 143 -2.47 15.72 -7.45
C GLU A 143 -1.49 14.91 -8.31
N ILE A 144 -0.53 14.20 -7.71
CA ILE A 144 0.34 13.26 -8.44
C ILE A 144 -0.49 12.17 -9.12
N ASP A 145 -1.51 11.65 -8.46
CA ASP A 145 -2.42 10.66 -9.03
C ASP A 145 -3.13 11.21 -10.29
N LYS A 146 -3.67 12.43 -10.24
CA LYS A 146 -4.26 13.09 -11.41
C LYS A 146 -3.24 13.32 -12.52
N LEU A 147 -2.03 13.75 -12.20
CA LEU A 147 -0.94 13.89 -13.16
C LEU A 147 -0.56 12.56 -13.82
N THR A 148 -0.86 11.42 -13.17
CA THR A 148 -0.63 10.09 -13.72
C THR A 148 -1.75 9.68 -14.69
N TYR A 149 -3.03 9.69 -14.24
CA TYR A 149 -4.09 9.10 -15.03
C TYR A 149 -4.85 10.08 -15.94
N ILE A 150 -4.84 11.39 -15.65
CA ILE A 150 -5.46 12.43 -16.49
C ILE A 150 -4.43 13.00 -17.46
N ASP A 151 -3.34 13.54 -16.91
CA ASP A 151 -2.37 14.30 -17.70
C ASP A 151 -1.28 13.42 -18.33
N SER A 152 -1.15 12.18 -17.90
CA SER A 152 -0.11 11.22 -18.32
C SER A 152 1.32 11.77 -18.18
N LYS A 153 1.58 12.64 -17.20
CA LYS A 153 2.88 13.28 -16.97
C LYS A 153 3.72 12.61 -15.88
N SER A 154 3.07 11.93 -14.94
CA SER A 154 3.72 11.11 -13.92
C SER A 154 3.73 9.65 -14.34
N SER A 155 4.80 8.93 -14.03
CA SER A 155 4.87 7.49 -14.24
C SER A 155 4.06 6.72 -13.22
N GLY A 156 3.70 5.47 -13.54
CA GLY A 156 3.06 4.57 -12.58
C GLY A 156 3.93 4.30 -11.35
N PHE A 157 5.26 4.30 -11.52
CA PHE A 157 6.20 4.14 -10.41
C PHE A 157 6.21 5.37 -9.47
N GLU A 158 6.23 6.58 -10.01
CA GLU A 158 6.14 7.80 -9.18
C GLU A 158 4.81 7.86 -8.43
N ASN A 159 3.71 7.50 -9.10
CA ASN A 159 2.40 7.36 -8.46
C ASN A 159 2.45 6.35 -7.31
N HIS A 160 3.01 5.16 -7.54
CA HIS A 160 3.22 4.14 -6.51
C HIS A 160 4.03 4.68 -5.33
N LEU A 161 5.21 5.24 -5.59
CA LEU A 161 6.17 5.66 -4.57
C LEU A 161 5.57 6.71 -3.62
N TYR A 162 4.99 7.78 -4.18
CA TYR A 162 4.49 8.88 -3.36
C TYR A 162 3.17 8.58 -2.65
N GLN A 163 2.41 7.61 -3.12
CA GLN A 163 1.22 7.15 -2.41
C GLN A 163 1.56 6.18 -1.28
N VAL A 164 2.44 5.20 -1.50
CA VAL A 164 2.83 4.25 -0.46
C VAL A 164 3.56 4.94 0.70
N SER A 165 4.36 5.97 0.40
CA SER A 165 5.09 6.73 1.43
C SER A 165 4.19 7.53 2.37
N LEU A 166 2.89 7.68 2.05
CA LEU A 166 1.93 8.32 2.97
C LEU A 166 1.58 7.48 4.19
N SER A 167 1.95 6.20 4.22
CA SER A 167 1.72 5.34 5.38
C SER A 167 2.47 5.81 6.63
N ASP A 168 3.67 6.37 6.46
CA ASP A 168 4.51 6.91 7.54
C ASP A 168 5.14 8.29 7.25
N LEU A 169 4.85 8.86 6.06
CA LEU A 169 5.39 10.15 5.59
C LEU A 169 6.93 10.20 5.64
N ASN A 170 7.58 9.07 5.35
CA ASN A 170 9.03 8.88 5.44
C ASN A 170 9.60 9.32 6.80
N GLY A 171 8.81 9.22 7.88
CA GLY A 171 9.19 9.60 9.23
C GLY A 171 9.31 11.11 9.49
N ASN A 172 9.01 11.98 8.51
CA ASN A 172 9.03 13.43 8.69
C ASN A 172 8.00 14.15 7.82
N VAL A 173 6.94 14.61 8.46
CA VAL A 173 5.77 15.22 7.81
C VAL A 173 6.13 16.47 6.98
N ASP A 174 6.97 17.35 7.51
CA ASP A 174 7.27 18.63 6.85
C ASP A 174 8.25 18.45 5.68
N THR A 175 9.24 17.60 5.84
CA THR A 175 10.18 17.25 4.77
C THR A 175 9.44 16.57 3.61
N PHE A 176 8.55 15.62 3.92
CA PHE A 176 7.77 14.91 2.92
C PHE A 176 6.79 15.84 2.16
N GLU A 177 6.16 16.79 2.86
CA GLU A 177 5.33 17.80 2.19
C GLU A 177 6.14 18.65 1.21
N SER A 178 7.33 19.08 1.58
CA SER A 178 8.21 19.87 0.71
C SER A 178 8.62 19.05 -0.52
N GLU A 179 9.01 17.81 -0.33
CA GLU A 179 9.37 16.88 -1.42
C GLU A 179 8.22 16.70 -2.41
N LEU A 180 6.99 16.47 -1.93
CA LEU A 180 5.82 16.34 -2.80
C LEU A 180 5.58 17.58 -3.65
N LYS A 181 5.73 18.77 -3.08
CA LYS A 181 5.58 20.04 -3.83
C LYS A 181 6.61 20.19 -4.93
N ASP A 182 7.86 19.85 -4.63
CA ASP A 182 8.96 19.93 -5.61
C ASP A 182 8.77 18.91 -6.73
N VAL A 183 8.35 17.71 -6.41
CA VAL A 183 8.06 16.65 -7.38
C VAL A 183 6.90 17.05 -8.29
N ILE A 184 5.78 17.53 -7.74
CA ILE A 184 4.63 18.02 -8.52
C ILE A 184 5.04 19.12 -9.47
N PHE A 185 5.82 20.09 -9.00
CA PHE A 185 6.33 21.18 -9.84
C PHE A 185 7.15 20.66 -11.02
N ASN A 186 8.01 19.65 -10.80
CA ASN A 186 8.83 19.05 -11.83
C ASN A 186 8.01 18.20 -12.81
N ILE A 187 7.05 17.39 -12.32
CA ILE A 187 6.17 16.57 -13.16
C ILE A 187 5.33 17.46 -14.10
N LYS A 188 4.78 18.56 -13.60
CA LYS A 188 3.96 19.48 -14.42
C LYS A 188 4.66 20.04 -15.65
N LYS A 189 5.98 20.15 -15.61
CA LYS A 189 6.80 20.65 -16.75
C LYS A 189 7.05 19.60 -17.83
N ARG A 190 6.78 18.34 -17.56
CA ARG A 190 7.06 17.24 -18.50
C ARG A 190 6.03 17.19 -19.61
N GLN A 191 6.44 16.58 -20.74
CA GLN A 191 5.52 16.18 -21.80
C GLN A 191 4.77 14.90 -21.37
N PRO A 192 3.52 14.71 -21.82
CA PRO A 192 2.77 13.48 -21.56
C PRO A 192 3.49 12.24 -22.10
N LEU A 193 3.39 11.12 -21.36
CA LEU A 193 3.99 9.84 -21.73
C LEU A 193 3.30 9.15 -22.93
N ASN A 194 2.02 9.49 -23.19
CA ASN A 194 1.22 9.05 -24.35
C ASN A 194 1.29 7.52 -24.61
N LYS A 195 1.07 6.72 -23.56
CA LYS A 195 1.04 5.26 -23.68
C LYS A 195 -0.32 4.76 -24.21
N LYS A 196 -0.29 3.72 -25.07
CA LYS A 196 -1.48 3.17 -25.74
C LYS A 196 -2.37 2.40 -24.76
N LEU A 197 -1.78 1.62 -23.86
CA LEU A 197 -2.49 0.81 -22.85
C LEU A 197 -2.45 1.46 -21.48
N ARG A 198 -3.59 1.41 -20.80
CA ARG A 198 -3.82 1.94 -19.45
C ARG A 198 -4.09 0.79 -18.49
N LEU A 199 -3.19 0.53 -17.59
CA LEU A 199 -3.25 -0.62 -16.69
C LEU A 199 -3.56 -0.23 -15.26
N GLY A 200 -4.29 -1.10 -14.57
CA GLY A 200 -4.41 -1.13 -13.12
C GLY A 200 -3.38 -2.09 -12.51
N TYR A 201 -2.72 -1.65 -11.47
CA TYR A 201 -1.93 -2.50 -10.59
C TYR A 201 -2.73 -2.78 -9.31
N LEU A 202 -3.03 -4.04 -9.03
CA LEU A 202 -3.72 -4.48 -7.82
C LEU A 202 -2.81 -5.31 -6.93
N GLY A 203 -3.09 -5.27 -5.64
CA GLY A 203 -2.39 -6.06 -4.64
C GLY A 203 -1.25 -5.32 -3.94
N VAL A 204 -0.46 -6.07 -3.18
CA VAL A 204 0.64 -5.50 -2.38
C VAL A 204 1.70 -4.82 -3.26
N PRO A 205 2.45 -3.84 -2.74
CA PRO A 205 3.58 -3.26 -3.48
C PRO A 205 4.49 -4.35 -4.07
N PRO A 206 4.99 -4.19 -5.30
CA PRO A 206 5.77 -5.25 -5.93
C PRO A 206 7.14 -5.39 -5.26
N MET A 207 7.58 -6.64 -5.12
CA MET A 207 8.95 -6.96 -4.70
C MET A 207 9.94 -6.94 -5.88
N THR A 208 9.49 -6.58 -7.07
CA THR A 208 10.33 -6.47 -8.27
C THR A 208 10.54 -5.00 -8.62
N ASP A 209 11.78 -4.60 -8.81
CA ASP A 209 12.14 -3.20 -9.07
C ASP A 209 11.74 -2.73 -10.47
N ASP A 210 11.65 -3.67 -11.43
CA ASP A 210 11.55 -3.38 -12.86
C ASP A 210 10.14 -3.50 -13.48
N ILE A 211 9.11 -3.89 -12.74
CA ILE A 211 7.77 -4.12 -13.32
C ILE A 211 7.17 -2.88 -13.99
N TYR A 212 7.35 -1.70 -13.40
CA TYR A 212 6.82 -0.44 -13.94
C TYR A 212 7.54 -0.04 -15.23
N GLU A 213 8.87 -0.12 -15.23
CA GLU A 213 9.69 0.18 -16.41
C GLU A 213 9.46 -0.85 -17.52
N PHE A 214 9.39 -2.14 -17.15
CA PHE A 214 9.15 -3.22 -18.11
C PHE A 214 7.84 -2.99 -18.88
N VAL A 215 6.74 -2.70 -18.19
CA VAL A 215 5.45 -2.43 -18.82
C VAL A 215 5.53 -1.20 -19.75
N GLN A 216 6.25 -0.14 -19.35
CA GLN A 216 6.40 1.05 -20.18
C GLN A 216 7.12 0.80 -21.49
N ASN A 217 8.02 -0.18 -21.57
CA ASN A 217 8.73 -0.56 -22.80
C ASN A 217 7.78 -1.18 -23.84
N PHE A 218 6.61 -1.68 -23.44
CA PHE A 218 5.56 -2.24 -24.31
C PHE A 218 4.40 -1.25 -24.56
N ASN A 219 4.68 0.03 -24.54
CA ASN A 219 3.68 1.10 -24.80
C ASN A 219 2.46 1.05 -23.86
N ALA A 220 2.65 0.59 -22.63
CA ALA A 220 1.65 0.52 -21.59
C ALA A 220 2.08 1.34 -20.36
N SER A 221 1.15 1.73 -19.51
CA SER A 221 1.44 2.43 -18.25
C SER A 221 0.46 2.04 -17.17
N PHE A 222 0.95 1.82 -15.96
CA PHE A 222 0.09 1.77 -14.79
C PHE A 222 -0.42 3.18 -14.47
N VAL A 223 -1.73 3.34 -14.55
CA VAL A 223 -2.44 4.60 -14.23
C VAL A 223 -3.27 4.50 -12.97
N TYR A 224 -3.25 3.34 -12.33
CA TYR A 224 -3.90 3.03 -11.07
C TYR A 224 -3.06 2.07 -10.25
N ASN A 225 -2.79 2.41 -8.99
CA ASN A 225 -2.12 1.57 -7.99
C ASN A 225 -3.07 1.43 -6.80
N GLU A 226 -3.80 0.32 -6.71
CA GLU A 226 -4.92 0.15 -5.78
C GLU A 226 -4.52 0.37 -4.32
N VAL A 227 -3.67 -0.50 -3.80
CA VAL A 227 -3.31 -0.52 -2.37
C VAL A 227 -2.55 0.74 -1.99
N GLN A 228 -1.65 1.19 -2.83
CA GLN A 228 -0.86 2.40 -2.59
C GLN A 228 -1.74 3.64 -2.51
N ARG A 229 -2.76 3.73 -3.38
CA ARG A 229 -3.74 4.82 -3.38
C ARG A 229 -4.56 4.85 -2.08
N GLU A 230 -4.87 3.69 -1.52
CA GLU A 230 -5.59 3.62 -0.24
C GLU A 230 -4.78 4.25 0.91
N PHE A 231 -3.45 4.16 0.91
CA PHE A 231 -2.61 4.85 1.90
C PHE A 231 -2.72 6.39 1.82
N ALA A 232 -3.13 6.92 0.66
CA ALA A 232 -3.44 8.33 0.47
C ALA A 232 -4.83 8.73 0.98
N PHE A 233 -5.63 7.80 1.47
CA PHE A 233 -7.02 8.04 1.90
C PHE A 233 -7.81 8.87 0.87
N PRO A 234 -8.04 8.35 -0.33
CA PRO A 234 -8.56 9.11 -1.46
C PRO A 234 -9.94 9.73 -1.20
N ARG A 235 -10.69 9.21 -0.23
CA ARG A 235 -12.02 9.67 0.16
C ARG A 235 -12.02 10.58 1.41
N ALA A 236 -10.84 10.88 1.98
CA ALA A 236 -10.73 11.66 3.23
C ALA A 236 -11.36 13.06 3.16
N ASP A 237 -11.43 13.67 1.97
CA ASP A 237 -12.08 14.99 1.80
C ASP A 237 -13.60 14.93 2.03
N LYS A 238 -14.21 13.75 1.86
CA LYS A 238 -15.64 13.53 2.07
C LYS A 238 -15.96 13.08 3.49
N ALA A 239 -14.95 12.64 4.24
CA ALA A 239 -15.08 12.16 5.61
C ALA A 239 -15.22 13.34 6.59
N ALA A 240 -16.27 13.37 7.38
CA ALA A 240 -16.49 14.42 8.36
C ALA A 240 -15.48 14.39 9.51
N ASN A 241 -14.97 13.21 9.85
CA ASN A 241 -14.05 12.97 10.95
C ASN A 241 -13.17 11.75 10.70
N ILE A 242 -12.28 11.45 11.67
CA ILE A 242 -11.37 10.30 11.55
C ILE A 242 -12.10 8.96 11.49
N TYR A 243 -13.26 8.82 12.15
CA TYR A 243 -14.01 7.57 12.15
C TYR A 243 -14.53 7.23 10.75
N GLU A 244 -15.06 8.21 10.04
CA GLU A 244 -15.49 8.02 8.64
C GLU A 244 -14.31 7.79 7.71
N GLN A 245 -13.19 8.49 7.91
CA GLN A 245 -11.99 8.28 7.11
C GLN A 245 -11.52 6.83 7.15
N TYR A 246 -11.48 6.20 8.34
CA TYR A 246 -11.05 4.81 8.50
C TYR A 246 -12.15 3.79 8.18
N TYR A 247 -13.40 4.16 8.29
CA TYR A 247 -14.51 3.36 7.79
C TYR A 247 -14.48 3.22 6.27
N ASP A 248 -14.13 4.28 5.55
CA ASP A 248 -14.05 4.30 4.08
C ASP A 248 -12.74 3.71 3.52
N TYR A 249 -11.82 3.27 4.39
CA TYR A 249 -10.56 2.64 3.98
C TYR A 249 -10.82 1.20 3.53
N THR A 250 -10.64 0.90 2.23
CA THR A 250 -11.14 -0.35 1.63
C THR A 250 -10.25 -1.57 1.87
N TYR A 251 -8.95 -1.35 2.08
CA TYR A 251 -7.95 -2.43 2.06
C TYR A 251 -8.13 -3.51 3.15
N PRO A 252 -8.47 -3.18 4.42
CA PRO A 252 -8.49 -4.17 5.51
C PRO A 252 -9.78 -4.97 5.61
N TYR A 253 -10.80 -4.62 4.80
CA TYR A 253 -12.11 -5.24 4.87
C TYR A 253 -12.28 -6.32 3.79
N ASP A 254 -13.50 -6.74 3.50
CA ASP A 254 -13.78 -7.78 2.53
C ASP A 254 -13.59 -7.34 1.06
N THR A 255 -13.61 -8.32 0.15
CA THR A 255 -13.46 -8.05 -1.28
C THR A 255 -14.65 -7.34 -1.90
N GLU A 256 -15.86 -7.41 -1.30
CA GLU A 256 -17.04 -6.75 -1.86
C GLU A 256 -16.89 -5.23 -1.84
N PHE A 257 -16.39 -4.70 -0.72
CA PHE A 257 -16.13 -3.26 -0.59
C PHE A 257 -15.03 -2.78 -1.54
N ARG A 258 -13.95 -3.58 -1.70
CA ARG A 258 -12.91 -3.34 -2.73
C ARG A 258 -13.47 -3.31 -4.15
N ILE A 259 -14.32 -4.26 -4.51
CA ILE A 259 -14.89 -4.40 -5.86
C ILE A 259 -15.72 -3.17 -6.26
N ILE A 260 -16.47 -2.57 -5.33
CA ILE A 260 -17.23 -1.34 -5.60
C ILE A 260 -16.27 -0.22 -6.04
N GLU A 261 -15.19 -0.01 -5.30
CA GLU A 261 -14.18 1.00 -5.65
C GLU A 261 -13.45 0.65 -6.94
N LEU A 262 -13.05 -0.61 -7.13
CA LEU A 262 -12.38 -1.06 -8.35
C LEU A 262 -13.20 -0.81 -9.61
N LYS A 263 -14.52 -1.08 -9.58
CA LYS A 263 -15.42 -0.80 -10.73
C LYS A 263 -15.46 0.68 -11.08
N ASN A 264 -15.48 1.55 -10.06
CA ASN A 264 -15.44 3.00 -10.26
C ASN A 264 -14.13 3.42 -10.92
N GLU A 265 -12.99 2.95 -10.40
CA GLU A 265 -11.66 3.30 -10.87
C GLU A 265 -11.36 2.74 -12.29
N ILE A 266 -11.84 1.53 -12.59
CA ILE A 266 -11.77 0.95 -13.95
C ILE A 266 -12.44 1.87 -14.96
N SER A 267 -13.65 2.34 -14.65
CA SER A 267 -14.42 3.22 -15.52
C SER A 267 -13.79 4.63 -15.60
N GLU A 268 -13.49 5.25 -14.46
CA GLU A 268 -12.97 6.61 -14.41
C GLU A 268 -11.61 6.73 -15.11
N ARG A 269 -10.71 5.75 -14.87
CA ARG A 269 -9.37 5.73 -15.45
C ARG A 269 -9.31 5.08 -16.81
N LYS A 270 -10.41 4.53 -17.33
CA LYS A 270 -10.49 3.84 -18.62
C LYS A 270 -9.39 2.78 -18.72
N LEU A 271 -9.38 1.85 -17.77
CA LEU A 271 -8.39 0.79 -17.76
C LEU A 271 -8.66 -0.21 -18.89
N ASP A 272 -7.61 -0.63 -19.58
CA ASP A 272 -7.65 -1.67 -20.61
C ASP A 272 -7.45 -3.07 -20.01
N GLY A 273 -6.73 -3.18 -18.89
CA GLY A 273 -6.46 -4.43 -18.19
C GLY A 273 -5.86 -4.21 -16.82
N ILE A 274 -5.77 -5.29 -16.06
CA ILE A 274 -5.28 -5.29 -14.69
C ILE A 274 -4.15 -6.31 -14.54
N ILE A 275 -3.08 -5.93 -13.83
CA ILE A 275 -2.10 -6.87 -13.30
C ILE A 275 -2.32 -6.96 -11.79
N HIS A 276 -2.75 -8.14 -11.32
CA HIS A 276 -2.94 -8.44 -9.91
C HIS A 276 -1.70 -9.16 -9.39
N TYR A 277 -0.92 -8.44 -8.58
CA TYR A 277 0.29 -8.95 -7.96
C TYR A 277 -0.03 -9.48 -6.56
N THR A 278 0.31 -10.74 -6.34
CA THR A 278 0.20 -11.39 -5.03
C THR A 278 1.55 -11.94 -4.60
N GLN A 279 1.77 -11.99 -3.30
CA GLN A 279 2.96 -12.65 -2.76
C GLN A 279 2.72 -14.16 -2.67
N ALA A 280 3.76 -14.96 -2.86
CA ALA A 280 3.70 -16.39 -2.61
C ALA A 280 3.18 -16.68 -1.19
N PHE A 281 2.29 -17.65 -1.07
CA PHE A 281 1.56 -18.01 0.17
C PHE A 281 0.61 -16.93 0.72
N CYS A 282 0.27 -15.93 -0.09
CA CYS A 282 -0.68 -14.89 0.30
C CYS A 282 -2.13 -15.35 0.08
N TYR A 283 -3.01 -15.16 1.08
CA TYR A 283 -4.43 -15.47 0.94
C TYR A 283 -5.11 -14.64 -0.16
N ARG A 284 -4.58 -13.47 -0.49
CA ARG A 284 -5.09 -12.63 -1.58
C ARG A 284 -4.97 -13.27 -2.97
N ALA A 285 -4.13 -14.29 -3.11
CA ALA A 285 -4.12 -15.09 -4.34
C ALA A 285 -5.46 -15.84 -4.56
N VAL A 286 -6.16 -16.20 -3.49
CA VAL A 286 -7.50 -16.80 -3.55
C VAL A 286 -8.56 -15.76 -3.91
N GLU A 287 -8.41 -14.51 -3.46
CA GLU A 287 -9.30 -13.40 -3.81
C GLU A 287 -9.31 -13.11 -5.33
N ASP A 288 -8.25 -13.47 -6.06
CA ASP A 288 -8.18 -13.36 -7.53
C ASP A 288 -9.37 -14.05 -8.23
N ILE A 289 -9.87 -15.15 -7.66
CA ILE A 289 -11.05 -15.85 -8.18
C ILE A 289 -12.28 -14.94 -8.12
N VAL A 290 -12.46 -14.23 -7.01
CA VAL A 290 -13.60 -13.31 -6.82
C VAL A 290 -13.45 -12.10 -7.74
N LEU A 291 -12.26 -11.52 -7.85
CA LEU A 291 -11.98 -10.38 -8.71
C LEU A 291 -12.30 -10.70 -10.17
N LYS A 292 -11.81 -11.84 -10.68
CA LYS A 292 -12.08 -12.30 -12.07
C LYS A 292 -13.54 -12.56 -12.38
N GLN A 293 -14.34 -12.94 -11.38
CA GLN A 293 -15.77 -13.16 -11.55
C GLN A 293 -16.62 -11.87 -11.46
N LYS A 294 -16.13 -10.86 -10.76
CA LYS A 294 -16.90 -9.66 -10.44
C LYS A 294 -16.49 -8.43 -11.24
N LEU A 295 -15.31 -8.45 -11.83
CA LEU A 295 -14.78 -7.36 -12.65
C LEU A 295 -14.83 -7.77 -14.14
N ASP A 296 -15.44 -6.92 -14.95
CA ASP A 296 -15.54 -7.13 -16.39
C ASP A 296 -14.35 -6.46 -17.11
N ILE A 297 -13.16 -7.00 -16.86
CA ILE A 297 -11.91 -6.53 -17.44
C ILE A 297 -10.89 -7.68 -17.42
N PRO A 298 -9.99 -7.80 -18.42
CA PRO A 298 -8.90 -8.78 -18.38
C PRO A 298 -7.97 -8.60 -17.17
N ILE A 299 -7.70 -9.69 -16.46
CA ILE A 299 -6.84 -9.70 -15.27
C ILE A 299 -5.74 -10.75 -15.42
N LEU A 300 -4.47 -10.30 -15.40
CA LEU A 300 -3.30 -11.15 -15.29
C LEU A 300 -2.89 -11.24 -13.81
N ASN A 301 -2.90 -12.45 -13.22
CA ASN A 301 -2.32 -12.68 -11.90
C ASN A 301 -0.83 -12.97 -12.02
N ILE A 302 -0.02 -12.32 -11.18
CA ILE A 302 1.41 -12.55 -11.02
C ILE A 302 1.70 -12.86 -9.57
N GLU A 303 2.46 -13.91 -9.32
CA GLU A 303 2.93 -14.29 -8.00
C GLU A 303 4.40 -13.93 -7.83
N GLY A 304 4.71 -13.10 -6.83
CA GLY A 304 6.09 -12.77 -6.43
C GLY A 304 6.51 -13.56 -5.19
N ASP A 305 7.75 -14.01 -5.17
CA ASP A 305 8.32 -14.71 -4.02
C ASP A 305 9.59 -14.06 -3.50
N LYS A 306 10.40 -13.48 -4.36
CA LYS A 306 11.69 -12.89 -4.02
C LYS A 306 11.78 -11.47 -4.56
N LEU A 307 12.53 -10.67 -3.82
CA LEU A 307 12.97 -9.37 -4.27
C LEU A 307 13.98 -9.57 -5.39
N ASN A 308 13.71 -9.04 -6.55
CA ASN A 308 14.64 -8.95 -7.68
C ASN A 308 13.92 -8.40 -8.90
N THR A 309 14.57 -8.40 -10.03
CA THR A 309 13.95 -8.16 -11.33
C THR A 309 12.98 -9.28 -11.69
N LEU A 310 12.01 -8.98 -12.54
CA LEU A 310 11.08 -9.94 -13.09
C LEU A 310 11.84 -11.10 -13.78
N ASP A 311 11.46 -12.33 -13.46
CA ASP A 311 12.00 -13.50 -14.15
C ASP A 311 11.50 -13.61 -15.60
N ALA A 312 12.17 -14.43 -16.41
CA ALA A 312 11.85 -14.60 -17.84
C ALA A 312 10.41 -15.10 -18.06
N ARG A 313 9.90 -15.98 -17.20
CA ARG A 313 8.54 -16.53 -17.31
C ARG A 313 7.50 -15.44 -17.04
N THR A 314 7.72 -14.64 -16.03
CA THR A 314 6.81 -13.53 -15.67
C THR A 314 6.84 -12.45 -16.76
N LYS A 315 8.01 -12.12 -17.31
CA LYS A 315 8.16 -11.22 -18.45
C LYS A 315 7.34 -11.68 -19.66
N LEU A 316 7.48 -12.94 -20.07
CA LEU A 316 6.71 -13.50 -21.19
C LEU A 316 5.19 -13.47 -20.94
N ARG A 317 4.75 -13.70 -19.71
CA ARG A 317 3.32 -13.63 -19.38
C ARG A 317 2.78 -12.20 -19.46
N ILE A 318 3.57 -11.22 -19.03
CA ILE A 318 3.20 -9.81 -19.15
C ILE A 318 3.15 -9.40 -20.63
N GLU A 319 4.17 -9.75 -21.42
CA GLU A 319 4.22 -9.48 -22.87
C GLU A 319 2.97 -10.03 -23.57
N ALA A 320 2.68 -11.31 -23.41
CA ALA A 320 1.52 -11.95 -24.02
C ALA A 320 0.18 -11.30 -23.59
N PHE A 321 0.11 -10.85 -22.34
CA PHE A 321 -1.07 -10.15 -21.83
C PHE A 321 -1.21 -8.76 -22.47
N LEU A 322 -0.13 -8.03 -22.62
CA LEU A 322 -0.13 -6.71 -23.26
C LEU A 322 -0.46 -6.80 -24.75
N ASP A 323 0.09 -7.80 -25.47
CA ASP A 323 -0.24 -8.06 -26.88
C ASP A 323 -1.73 -8.36 -27.04
N MET A 324 -2.31 -9.23 -26.21
CA MET A 324 -3.74 -9.52 -26.20
C MET A 324 -4.57 -8.25 -25.98
N LEU A 325 -4.18 -7.37 -25.04
CA LEU A 325 -4.90 -6.12 -24.78
C LEU A 325 -4.82 -5.15 -25.98
N LEU A 326 -3.69 -5.12 -26.69
CA LEU A 326 -3.54 -4.32 -27.90
C LEU A 326 -4.49 -4.81 -29.00
N ASP A 327 -4.54 -6.12 -29.23
CA ASP A 327 -5.46 -6.74 -30.22
C ASP A 327 -6.91 -6.40 -29.89
N LEU A 328 -7.36 -6.59 -28.65
CA LEU A 328 -8.71 -6.25 -28.20
C LEU A 328 -9.04 -4.76 -28.39
N LYS A 329 -8.04 -3.88 -28.23
CA LYS A 329 -8.25 -2.44 -28.41
C LYS A 329 -8.29 -2.01 -29.87
N GLU A 330 -7.72 -2.78 -30.79
CA GLU A 330 -7.77 -2.52 -32.24
C GLU A 330 -9.05 -3.07 -32.87
N GLU A 331 -9.68 -4.08 -32.26
CA GLU A 331 -10.95 -4.65 -32.71
C GLU A 331 -12.19 -3.83 -32.32
N ASN A 332 -12.09 -2.94 -31.31
CA ASN A 332 -13.15 -2.06 -30.80
C ASN A 332 -12.97 -0.61 -31.29
#